data_d106837f7a0ad7de75fc05467bab886d
#
_entry.id   d106837f7a0ad7de75fc05467bab886d
#
_cell.length_a   1.000
_cell.length_b   1.000
_cell.length_c   1.000
_cell.angle_alpha   90.00
_cell.angle_beta   90.00
_cell.angle_gamma   90.00
#
_symmetry.space_group_name_H-M   'P 1'
#
loop_
_entity.id
_entity.type
_entity.pdbx_description
1 polymer ?
#
loop_
_entity_poly.entity_id
_entity_poly.type
_entity_poly.pdbx_seq_one_letter_code
_entity_poly.pdbx_strand_id
1 'polypeptide(L)'
;GSGEGKGELHESVRGTDLYLLVDVCNHSLTYSLNGYTNHMSPDDHYQDLKRMIAAVEGKAKRINVIMPFLYEGRQHKRSGRESLDCAYALTELAEMGVTNFITFDAHDPRVQNATPLCGFDNFTPPYQFMRALLDNVPDLIIDKDHMMVISPDEGALDRTTYFANVLGVNIGMFYKRRDYSVIVNGKNPIVAHEFLGDNIDGKDIVIVDDMISSGGSMLDTARQLKEMNARRVFICTTFGLFTDGMAAFDEAYEKGWFDKVITTNLTYQIPELLSRPYYIEADMSKFLASIIDFMNHDVSMSNVLTPTEKIRT
;
A
#
# COMPACT_ATOMS: atom_id res chain seq x y z
N GLY A 1 11.10 10.92 -29.56
CA GLY A 1 10.15 11.09 -30.04
C GLY A 1 8.89 10.32 -30.48
N SER A 2 8.98 9.06 -30.88
CA SER A 2 7.82 8.23 -31.29
C SER A 2 7.06 7.60 -30.12
N GLY A 3 7.63 7.64 -28.91
CA GLY A 3 7.07 6.98 -27.75
C GLY A 3 7.44 5.49 -27.62
N GLU A 4 8.22 4.93 -28.57
CA GLU A 4 8.69 3.56 -28.48
C GLU A 4 9.75 3.41 -27.39
N GLY A 5 9.62 2.36 -26.58
CA GLY A 5 10.58 1.98 -25.54
C GLY A 5 11.37 0.74 -25.92
N LYS A 6 12.56 0.57 -25.32
CA LYS A 6 13.45 -0.58 -25.50
C LYS A 6 14.01 -1.00 -24.14
N GLY A 7 13.92 -2.30 -23.81
CA GLY A 7 14.67 -2.90 -22.71
C GLY A 7 16.09 -3.23 -23.14
N GLU A 8 17.10 -2.92 -22.34
CA GLU A 8 18.50 -3.22 -22.62
C GLU A 8 19.24 -3.61 -21.35
N LEU A 9 19.98 -4.72 -21.39
CA LEU A 9 20.84 -5.17 -20.30
C LEU A 9 22.30 -4.83 -20.65
N HIS A 10 22.98 -4.15 -19.74
CA HIS A 10 24.40 -3.77 -19.94
C HIS A 10 25.37 -4.84 -19.45
N GLU A 11 24.88 -5.82 -18.67
CA GLU A 11 25.69 -6.91 -18.13
C GLU A 11 25.00 -8.26 -18.33
N SER A 12 25.77 -9.34 -18.23
CA SER A 12 25.24 -10.70 -18.33
C SER A 12 24.47 -11.08 -17.07
N VAL A 13 23.24 -11.52 -17.24
CA VAL A 13 22.38 -12.05 -16.17
C VAL A 13 22.35 -13.58 -16.11
N ARG A 14 23.23 -14.26 -16.87
CA ARG A 14 23.23 -15.71 -16.96
C ARG A 14 23.50 -16.36 -15.61
N GLY A 15 22.55 -17.19 -15.18
CA GLY A 15 22.65 -17.97 -13.94
C GLY A 15 22.47 -17.13 -12.67
N THR A 16 22.06 -15.86 -12.76
CA THR A 16 21.79 -15.01 -11.62
C THR A 16 20.35 -15.11 -11.14
N ASP A 17 20.11 -14.80 -9.88
CA ASP A 17 18.80 -14.45 -9.37
C ASP A 17 18.59 -12.97 -9.67
N LEU A 18 17.71 -12.68 -10.64
CA LEU A 18 17.42 -11.31 -11.06
C LEU A 18 16.24 -10.75 -10.28
N TYR A 19 16.41 -9.55 -9.73
CA TYR A 19 15.35 -8.80 -9.05
C TYR A 19 15.03 -7.55 -9.86
N LEU A 20 13.77 -7.44 -10.30
CA LEU A 20 13.26 -6.29 -11.02
C LEU A 20 12.31 -5.53 -10.09
N LEU A 21 12.75 -4.37 -9.60
CA LEU A 21 11.93 -3.47 -8.78
C LEU A 21 11.26 -2.44 -9.69
N VAL A 22 9.94 -2.36 -9.62
CA VAL A 22 9.14 -1.40 -10.38
C VAL A 22 8.13 -0.68 -9.49
N ASP A 23 8.18 0.64 -9.51
CA ASP A 23 7.13 1.50 -8.93
C ASP A 23 6.19 1.96 -10.04
N VAL A 24 5.06 1.28 -10.19
CA VAL A 24 4.05 1.60 -11.21
C VAL A 24 3.30 2.90 -10.93
N CYS A 25 3.44 3.45 -9.74
CA CYS A 25 2.80 4.71 -9.34
C CYS A 25 3.68 5.94 -9.59
N ASN A 26 4.94 5.75 -10.04
CA ASN A 26 5.89 6.84 -10.19
C ASN A 26 5.57 7.73 -11.39
N HIS A 27 4.73 8.72 -11.17
CA HIS A 27 4.34 9.72 -12.17
C HIS A 27 5.37 10.85 -12.36
N SER A 28 6.50 10.83 -11.63
CA SER A 28 7.55 11.86 -11.80
C SER A 28 8.36 11.67 -13.09
N LEU A 29 8.42 10.44 -13.60
CA LEU A 29 9.12 10.14 -14.85
C LEU A 29 8.30 10.62 -16.06
N THR A 30 9.00 11.18 -17.03
CA THR A 30 8.37 11.75 -18.23
C THR A 30 9.06 11.26 -19.50
N TYR A 31 8.30 11.28 -20.58
CA TYR A 31 8.83 11.05 -21.93
C TYR A 31 8.22 12.02 -22.92
N SER A 32 8.92 12.24 -24.05
CA SER A 32 8.44 13.09 -25.13
C SER A 32 7.77 12.27 -26.22
N LEU A 33 6.53 12.64 -26.57
CA LEU A 33 5.78 12.04 -27.67
C LEU A 33 5.21 13.16 -28.54
N ASN A 34 5.63 13.20 -29.82
CA ASN A 34 5.19 14.20 -30.80
C ASN A 34 5.31 15.66 -30.31
N GLY A 35 6.36 15.95 -29.53
CA GLY A 35 6.62 17.28 -28.98
C GLY A 35 5.89 17.60 -27.65
N TYR A 36 5.07 16.69 -27.16
CA TYR A 36 4.43 16.81 -25.84
C TYR A 36 5.21 16.05 -24.78
N THR A 37 5.29 16.61 -23.58
CA THR A 37 5.79 15.95 -22.39
C THR A 37 4.65 15.17 -21.74
N ASN A 38 4.83 13.86 -21.59
CA ASN A 38 3.87 12.97 -20.96
C ASN A 38 4.49 12.39 -19.68
N HIS A 39 3.70 12.27 -18.63
CA HIS A 39 4.06 11.53 -17.43
C HIS A 39 3.81 10.04 -17.67
N MET A 40 4.71 9.19 -17.16
CA MET A 40 4.52 7.75 -17.25
C MET A 40 3.30 7.32 -16.41
N SER A 41 2.43 6.55 -17.06
CA SER A 41 1.28 5.91 -16.42
C SER A 41 1.69 4.55 -15.81
N PRO A 42 0.83 3.92 -14.98
CA PRO A 42 1.04 2.54 -14.56
C PRO A 42 1.25 1.56 -15.72
N ASP A 43 0.55 1.77 -16.85
CA ASP A 43 0.71 0.95 -18.06
C ASP A 43 2.08 1.12 -18.70
N ASP A 44 2.62 2.34 -18.72
CA ASP A 44 3.96 2.60 -19.23
C ASP A 44 5.02 1.86 -18.41
N HIS A 45 4.94 1.93 -17.09
CA HIS A 45 5.83 1.21 -16.18
C HIS A 45 5.70 -0.31 -16.32
N TYR A 46 4.47 -0.81 -16.40
CA TYR A 46 4.22 -2.23 -16.62
C TYR A 46 4.78 -2.71 -17.94
N GLN A 47 4.63 -1.93 -19.03
CA GLN A 47 5.19 -2.27 -20.32
C GLN A 47 6.73 -2.23 -20.31
N ASP A 48 7.35 -1.31 -19.58
CA ASP A 48 8.81 -1.28 -19.41
C ASP A 48 9.32 -2.49 -18.62
N LEU A 49 8.60 -2.92 -17.58
CA LEU A 49 8.90 -4.18 -16.89
C LEU A 49 8.93 -5.37 -17.87
N LYS A 50 7.91 -5.49 -18.73
CA LYS A 50 7.87 -6.56 -19.75
C LYS A 50 9.04 -6.48 -20.72
N ARG A 51 9.44 -5.29 -21.16
CA ARG A 51 10.61 -5.10 -22.02
C ARG A 51 11.90 -5.57 -21.32
N MET A 52 12.04 -5.28 -20.03
CA MET A 52 13.20 -5.75 -19.25
C MET A 52 13.21 -7.28 -19.11
N ILE A 53 12.08 -7.90 -18.82
CA ILE A 53 11.96 -9.37 -18.77
C ILE A 53 12.28 -9.99 -20.12
N ALA A 54 11.77 -9.42 -21.23
CA ALA A 54 12.08 -9.90 -22.58
C ALA A 54 13.58 -9.79 -22.91
N ALA A 55 14.26 -8.73 -22.44
CA ALA A 55 15.71 -8.57 -22.65
C ALA A 55 16.55 -9.62 -21.89
N VAL A 56 16.02 -10.26 -20.87
CA VAL A 56 16.69 -11.36 -20.14
C VAL A 56 16.82 -12.62 -21.00
N GLU A 57 15.92 -12.85 -21.97
CA GLU A 57 15.94 -13.98 -22.90
C GLU A 57 16.00 -15.36 -22.20
N GLY A 58 15.43 -15.51 -21.01
CA GLY A 58 15.47 -16.75 -20.24
C GLY A 58 16.86 -17.13 -19.70
N LYS A 59 17.82 -16.23 -19.67
CA LYS A 59 19.21 -16.51 -19.25
C LYS A 59 19.40 -16.44 -17.74
N ALA A 60 18.56 -15.73 -17.01
CA ALA A 60 18.59 -15.70 -15.55
C ALA A 60 18.18 -17.07 -14.97
N LYS A 61 18.68 -17.39 -13.78
CA LYS A 61 18.25 -18.59 -13.04
C LYS A 61 16.82 -18.42 -12.52
N ARG A 62 16.53 -17.27 -11.96
CA ARG A 62 15.20 -16.85 -11.48
C ARG A 62 14.95 -15.39 -11.88
N ILE A 63 13.70 -15.06 -12.15
CA ILE A 63 13.24 -13.68 -12.33
C ILE A 63 12.25 -13.39 -11.21
N ASN A 64 12.63 -12.49 -10.31
CA ASN A 64 11.84 -12.06 -9.16
C ASN A 64 11.36 -10.64 -9.45
N VAL A 65 10.05 -10.42 -9.50
CA VAL A 65 9.47 -9.10 -9.69
C VAL A 65 9.06 -8.54 -8.34
N ILE A 66 9.65 -7.40 -7.97
CA ILE A 66 9.26 -6.60 -6.81
C ILE A 66 8.41 -5.45 -7.31
N MET A 67 7.11 -5.54 -7.08
CA MET A 67 6.12 -4.54 -7.44
C MET A 67 5.38 -4.13 -6.18
N PRO A 68 5.93 -3.16 -5.42
CA PRO A 68 5.38 -2.79 -4.12
C PRO A 68 3.89 -2.50 -4.18
N PHE A 69 3.48 -1.53 -5.00
CA PHE A 69 2.08 -1.33 -5.36
C PHE A 69 1.74 -2.25 -6.54
N LEU A 70 0.86 -3.21 -6.30
CA LEU A 70 0.53 -4.20 -7.32
C LEU A 70 -0.25 -3.55 -8.48
N TYR A 71 0.29 -3.66 -9.71
CA TYR A 71 -0.34 -3.16 -10.92
C TYR A 71 -1.76 -3.73 -11.05
N GLU A 72 -2.73 -2.84 -11.27
CA GLU A 72 -4.17 -3.16 -11.33
C GLU A 72 -4.70 -3.93 -10.11
N GLY A 73 -4.06 -3.84 -8.94
CA GLY A 73 -4.43 -4.55 -7.72
C GLY A 73 -5.85 -4.27 -7.24
N ARG A 74 -6.44 -3.14 -7.62
CA ARG A 74 -7.85 -2.80 -7.34
C ARG A 74 -8.83 -3.43 -8.34
N GLN A 75 -8.35 -3.97 -9.47
CA GLN A 75 -9.12 -4.72 -10.47
C GLN A 75 -9.00 -6.23 -10.22
N HIS A 76 -9.21 -6.63 -8.96
CA HIS A 76 -8.99 -7.98 -8.44
C HIS A 76 -10.20 -8.91 -8.57
N LYS A 77 -11.37 -8.37 -8.88
CA LYS A 77 -12.63 -9.14 -8.99
C LYS A 77 -13.53 -8.56 -10.08
N ARG A 78 -14.42 -9.39 -10.61
CA ARG A 78 -15.52 -8.98 -11.49
C ARG A 78 -16.82 -8.86 -10.71
N SER A 79 -17.54 -7.76 -10.94
CA SER A 79 -18.91 -7.57 -10.47
C SER A 79 -19.91 -7.54 -11.63
N GLY A 80 -19.41 -7.47 -12.87
CA GLY A 80 -20.23 -7.38 -14.09
C GLY A 80 -19.42 -7.72 -15.34
N ARG A 81 -19.61 -6.97 -16.42
CA ARG A 81 -18.88 -7.12 -17.68
C ARG A 81 -17.60 -6.28 -17.65
N GLU A 82 -16.69 -6.65 -16.79
CA GLU A 82 -15.43 -5.95 -16.51
C GLU A 82 -14.25 -6.83 -16.88
N SER A 83 -13.12 -6.21 -17.21
CA SER A 83 -11.85 -6.90 -17.32
C SER A 83 -11.38 -7.35 -15.93
N LEU A 84 -10.45 -8.30 -15.87
CA LEU A 84 -9.82 -8.79 -14.64
C LEU A 84 -8.31 -8.54 -14.76
N ASP A 85 -7.95 -7.24 -14.81
CA ASP A 85 -6.63 -6.81 -15.26
C ASP A 85 -5.50 -7.27 -14.33
N CYS A 86 -5.72 -7.29 -13.01
CA CYS A 86 -4.71 -7.78 -12.09
C CYS A 86 -4.34 -9.26 -12.33
N ALA A 87 -5.34 -10.12 -12.48
CA ALA A 87 -5.09 -11.53 -12.74
C ALA A 87 -4.45 -11.75 -14.11
N TYR A 88 -4.92 -11.00 -15.12
CA TYR A 88 -4.36 -11.07 -16.47
C TYR A 88 -2.88 -10.64 -16.49
N ALA A 89 -2.55 -9.53 -15.84
CA ALA A 89 -1.18 -9.05 -15.77
C ALA A 89 -0.23 -10.02 -15.06
N LEU A 90 -0.65 -10.61 -13.92
CA LEU A 90 0.14 -11.61 -13.23
C LEU A 90 0.38 -12.86 -14.08
N THR A 91 -0.67 -13.34 -14.76
CA THR A 91 -0.55 -14.50 -15.68
C THR A 91 0.41 -14.22 -16.83
N GLU A 92 0.30 -13.04 -17.48
CA GLU A 92 1.19 -12.63 -18.56
C GLU A 92 2.66 -12.62 -18.11
N LEU A 93 2.96 -12.03 -16.95
CA LEU A 93 4.33 -12.00 -16.42
C LEU A 93 4.84 -13.41 -16.06
N ALA A 94 3.98 -14.28 -15.53
CA ALA A 94 4.32 -15.68 -15.24
C ALA A 94 4.67 -16.45 -16.52
N GLU A 95 3.87 -16.26 -17.59
CA GLU A 95 4.14 -16.84 -18.92
C GLU A 95 5.43 -16.30 -19.54
N MET A 96 5.83 -15.07 -19.22
CA MET A 96 7.13 -14.51 -19.63
C MET A 96 8.32 -15.05 -18.83
N GLY A 97 8.09 -15.89 -17.81
CA GLY A 97 9.15 -16.55 -17.03
C GLY A 97 9.43 -15.94 -15.67
N VAL A 98 8.55 -15.08 -15.15
CA VAL A 98 8.64 -14.63 -13.75
C VAL A 98 8.38 -15.82 -12.82
N THR A 99 9.27 -16.03 -11.86
CA THR A 99 9.19 -17.14 -10.90
C THR A 99 8.59 -16.74 -9.56
N ASN A 100 8.81 -15.48 -9.14
CA ASN A 100 8.28 -14.95 -7.88
C ASN A 100 7.78 -13.53 -8.04
N PHE A 101 6.64 -13.25 -7.43
CA PHE A 101 6.09 -11.92 -7.24
C PHE A 101 6.24 -11.50 -5.78
N ILE A 102 6.73 -10.29 -5.56
CA ILE A 102 6.87 -9.69 -4.23
C ILE A 102 6.08 -8.39 -4.27
N THR A 103 5.10 -8.27 -3.38
CA THR A 103 4.27 -7.08 -3.26
C THR A 103 4.06 -6.74 -1.79
N PHE A 104 3.52 -5.56 -1.53
CA PHE A 104 3.22 -5.11 -0.19
C PHE A 104 1.75 -4.75 -0.09
N ASP A 105 1.12 -5.20 0.99
CA ASP A 105 -0.27 -4.88 1.35
C ASP A 105 -1.23 -4.88 0.15
N ALA A 106 -1.22 -5.98 -0.60
CA ALA A 106 -2.09 -6.13 -1.77
C ALA A 106 -3.55 -5.85 -1.38
N HIS A 107 -4.24 -5.03 -2.17
CA HIS A 107 -5.62 -4.61 -1.91
C HIS A 107 -6.56 -5.80 -1.64
N ASP A 108 -6.37 -6.89 -2.37
CA ASP A 108 -6.98 -8.20 -2.09
C ASP A 108 -5.92 -9.29 -2.26
N PRO A 109 -5.49 -9.97 -1.17
CA PRO A 109 -4.43 -10.98 -1.25
C PRO A 109 -4.80 -12.22 -2.08
N ARG A 110 -6.09 -12.40 -2.42
CA ARG A 110 -6.56 -13.51 -3.27
C ARG A 110 -6.10 -13.39 -4.72
N VAL A 111 -5.54 -12.25 -5.14
CA VAL A 111 -4.93 -12.09 -6.48
C VAL A 111 -3.84 -13.12 -6.76
N GLN A 112 -3.18 -13.65 -5.73
CA GLN A 112 -2.22 -14.75 -5.84
C GLN A 112 -2.79 -16.02 -6.50
N ASN A 113 -4.12 -16.21 -6.45
CA ASN A 113 -4.78 -17.36 -7.07
C ASN A 113 -4.71 -17.34 -8.60
N ALA A 114 -4.35 -16.20 -9.22
CA ALA A 114 -4.16 -16.11 -10.66
C ALA A 114 -2.93 -16.90 -11.17
N THR A 115 -1.92 -17.09 -10.31
CA THR A 115 -0.65 -17.75 -10.65
C THR A 115 -0.26 -18.79 -9.62
N PRO A 116 -1.01 -19.91 -9.51
CA PRO A 116 -0.87 -20.87 -8.40
C PRO A 116 0.46 -21.66 -8.42
N LEU A 117 1.24 -21.59 -9.51
CA LEU A 117 2.53 -22.25 -9.64
C LEU A 117 3.72 -21.28 -9.54
N CYS A 118 3.47 -19.97 -9.34
CA CYS A 118 4.50 -18.98 -9.07
C CYS A 118 4.55 -18.66 -7.58
N GLY A 119 5.74 -18.33 -7.07
CA GLY A 119 5.86 -17.74 -5.74
C GLY A 119 5.14 -16.41 -5.69
N PHE A 120 4.39 -16.16 -4.62
CA PHE A 120 3.71 -14.89 -4.39
C PHE A 120 3.82 -14.50 -2.92
N ASP A 121 4.62 -13.48 -2.65
CA ASP A 121 4.87 -12.99 -1.30
C ASP A 121 4.24 -11.60 -1.15
N ASN A 122 3.30 -11.51 -0.20
CA ASN A 122 2.62 -10.26 0.14
C ASN A 122 2.98 -9.87 1.57
N PHE A 123 3.71 -8.77 1.74
CA PHE A 123 4.18 -8.28 3.02
C PHE A 123 3.34 -7.10 3.50
N THR A 124 3.24 -6.96 4.84
CA THR A 124 2.61 -5.79 5.48
C THR A 124 3.60 -5.12 6.42
N PRO A 125 3.56 -3.78 6.59
CA PRO A 125 4.56 -3.01 7.33
C PRO A 125 4.18 -2.60 8.76
N PRO A 126 3.53 -3.41 9.63
CA PRO A 126 3.10 -2.95 10.95
C PRO A 126 4.27 -2.53 11.85
N TYR A 127 5.39 -3.24 11.76
CA TYR A 127 6.59 -2.89 12.52
C TYR A 127 7.16 -1.53 12.10
N GLN A 128 7.23 -1.27 10.79
CA GLN A 128 7.77 -0.02 10.26
C GLN A 128 6.89 1.16 10.63
N PHE A 129 5.57 1.00 10.60
CA PHE A 129 4.64 2.04 11.06
C PHE A 129 4.81 2.34 12.55
N MET A 130 4.85 1.31 13.39
CA MET A 130 5.01 1.51 14.83
C MET A 130 6.37 2.11 15.18
N ARG A 131 7.43 1.69 14.48
CA ARG A 131 8.75 2.28 14.65
C ARG A 131 8.74 3.76 14.28
N ALA A 132 8.18 4.10 13.12
CA ALA A 132 8.05 5.49 12.68
C ALA A 132 7.23 6.34 13.66
N LEU A 133 6.13 5.79 14.20
CA LEU A 133 5.33 6.47 15.23
C LEU A 133 6.11 6.68 16.52
N LEU A 134 6.74 5.66 17.07
CA LEU A 134 7.50 5.75 18.33
C LEU A 134 8.68 6.70 18.24
N ASP A 135 9.38 6.73 17.11
CA ASP A 135 10.50 7.64 16.88
C ASP A 135 10.05 9.12 16.79
N ASN A 136 8.78 9.40 16.43
CA ASN A 136 8.24 10.75 16.24
C ASN A 136 7.20 11.17 17.31
N VAL A 137 6.70 10.24 18.12
CA VAL A 137 5.70 10.47 19.17
C VAL A 137 6.16 9.79 20.45
N PRO A 138 7.11 10.40 21.19
CA PRO A 138 7.80 9.74 22.33
C PRO A 138 6.90 9.36 23.51
N ASP A 139 5.74 10.02 23.65
CA ASP A 139 4.76 9.78 24.72
C ASP A 139 3.64 8.82 24.29
N LEU A 140 3.82 8.07 23.20
CA LEU A 140 2.87 7.08 22.72
C LEU A 140 2.88 5.85 23.65
N ILE A 141 1.69 5.46 24.15
CA ILE A 141 1.52 4.29 25.00
C ILE A 141 0.72 3.24 24.23
N ILE A 142 1.33 2.06 24.04
CA ILE A 142 0.74 0.97 23.28
C ILE A 142 0.14 -0.06 24.23
N ASP A 143 -1.10 0.16 24.62
CA ASP A 143 -1.91 -0.79 25.38
C ASP A 143 -3.41 -0.58 25.10
N LYS A 144 -4.25 -1.47 25.63
CA LYS A 144 -5.71 -1.47 25.41
C LYS A 144 -6.43 -0.27 26.01
N ASP A 145 -5.84 0.36 27.03
CA ASP A 145 -6.47 1.48 27.72
C ASP A 145 -6.18 2.80 27.01
N HIS A 146 -5.03 2.92 26.35
CA HIS A 146 -4.55 4.17 25.76
C HIS A 146 -4.62 4.20 24.24
N MET A 147 -4.70 3.04 23.56
CA MET A 147 -4.67 2.97 22.09
C MET A 147 -5.75 2.04 21.53
N MET A 148 -6.25 2.38 20.35
CA MET A 148 -7.12 1.53 19.55
C MET A 148 -6.77 1.65 18.09
N VAL A 149 -6.88 0.54 17.33
CA VAL A 149 -6.71 0.52 15.87
C VAL A 149 -8.08 0.51 15.23
N ILE A 150 -8.27 1.36 14.21
CA ILE A 150 -9.55 1.56 13.55
C ILE A 150 -9.47 1.21 12.07
N SER A 151 -10.44 0.42 11.61
CA SER A 151 -10.69 0.20 10.20
C SER A 151 -11.60 1.31 9.66
N PRO A 152 -11.20 2.01 8.58
CA PRO A 152 -12.03 3.06 7.98
C PRO A 152 -13.27 2.50 7.26
N ASP A 153 -13.28 1.22 6.91
CA ASP A 153 -14.43 0.50 6.32
C ASP A 153 -14.23 -1.03 6.41
N GLU A 154 -15.18 -1.79 5.85
CA GLU A 154 -15.13 -3.26 5.89
C GLU A 154 -13.95 -3.84 5.11
N GLY A 155 -13.48 -3.15 4.07
CA GLY A 155 -12.38 -3.62 3.20
C GLY A 155 -11.03 -3.66 3.91
N ALA A 156 -10.82 -2.79 4.89
CA ALA A 156 -9.58 -2.73 5.65
C ALA A 156 -9.58 -3.59 6.93
N LEU A 157 -10.67 -4.33 7.24
CA LEU A 157 -10.84 -5.01 8.52
C LEU A 157 -9.78 -6.08 8.78
N ASP A 158 -9.44 -6.88 7.79
CA ASP A 158 -8.47 -7.97 7.95
C ASP A 158 -7.07 -7.42 8.30
N ARG A 159 -6.60 -6.37 7.59
CA ARG A 159 -5.33 -5.71 7.89
C ARG A 159 -5.34 -5.01 9.24
N THR A 160 -6.46 -4.36 9.58
CA THR A 160 -6.66 -3.72 10.90
C THR A 160 -6.59 -4.75 12.02
N THR A 161 -7.24 -5.89 11.85
CA THR A 161 -7.21 -7.00 12.81
C THR A 161 -5.81 -7.54 13.00
N TYR A 162 -5.08 -7.76 11.90
CA TYR A 162 -3.68 -8.18 11.97
C TYR A 162 -2.82 -7.18 12.72
N PHE A 163 -2.94 -5.89 12.38
CA PHE A 163 -2.19 -4.81 13.02
C PHE A 163 -2.47 -4.72 14.53
N ALA A 164 -3.74 -4.73 14.93
CA ALA A 164 -4.17 -4.70 16.32
C ALA A 164 -3.67 -5.91 17.12
N ASN A 165 -3.71 -7.11 16.52
CA ASN A 165 -3.20 -8.34 17.15
C ASN A 165 -1.68 -8.27 17.39
N VAL A 166 -0.92 -7.72 16.43
CA VAL A 166 0.53 -7.51 16.59
C VAL A 166 0.81 -6.58 17.77
N LEU A 167 0.02 -5.50 17.94
CA LEU A 167 0.15 -4.54 19.03
C LEU A 167 -0.46 -5.03 20.36
N GLY A 168 -1.40 -5.96 20.33
CA GLY A 168 -2.15 -6.40 21.49
C GLY A 168 -3.19 -5.40 21.99
N VAL A 169 -3.74 -4.58 21.07
CA VAL A 169 -4.77 -3.55 21.37
C VAL A 169 -6.12 -3.93 20.79
N ASN A 170 -7.17 -3.20 21.17
CA ASN A 170 -8.52 -3.40 20.67
C ASN A 170 -8.69 -2.80 19.26
N ILE A 171 -9.71 -3.28 18.53
CA ILE A 171 -10.09 -2.75 17.22
C ILE A 171 -11.47 -2.10 17.28
N GLY A 172 -11.69 -1.17 16.36
CA GLY A 172 -12.99 -0.67 15.98
C GLY A 172 -13.07 -0.52 14.48
N MET A 173 -14.25 -0.30 13.94
CA MET A 173 -14.45 -0.10 12.52
C MET A 173 -15.57 0.89 12.22
N PHE A 174 -15.48 1.55 11.09
CA PHE A 174 -16.59 2.27 10.50
C PHE A 174 -17.34 1.41 9.51
N TYR A 175 -18.66 1.39 9.64
CA TYR A 175 -19.55 0.69 8.73
C TYR A 175 -20.32 1.68 7.88
N LYS A 176 -20.21 1.54 6.55
CA LYS A 176 -20.92 2.38 5.57
C LYS A 176 -22.25 1.74 5.21
N ARG A 177 -23.31 2.13 5.92
CA ARG A 177 -24.66 1.69 5.55
C ARG A 177 -25.11 2.39 4.28
N ARG A 178 -25.43 1.61 3.26
CA ARG A 178 -25.91 2.10 1.95
C ARG A 178 -27.42 1.94 1.84
N ASP A 179 -28.08 2.90 1.21
CA ASP A 179 -29.47 2.75 0.82
C ASP A 179 -29.56 2.02 -0.52
N TYR A 180 -29.89 0.75 -0.45
CA TYR A 180 -30.05 -0.08 -1.65
C TYR A 180 -31.37 0.17 -2.40
N SER A 181 -32.29 0.97 -1.85
CA SER A 181 -33.53 1.34 -2.50
C SER A 181 -33.39 2.47 -3.53
N VAL A 182 -32.26 3.18 -3.48
CA VAL A 182 -32.00 4.35 -4.34
C VAL A 182 -30.66 4.18 -5.06
N ILE A 183 -30.62 4.57 -6.35
CA ILE A 183 -29.39 4.62 -7.14
C ILE A 183 -29.18 6.08 -7.58
N VAL A 184 -28.05 6.67 -7.18
CA VAL A 184 -27.62 8.01 -7.60
C VAL A 184 -26.29 7.89 -8.31
N ASN A 185 -26.22 8.35 -9.57
CA ASN A 185 -25.03 8.25 -10.41
C ASN A 185 -24.43 6.84 -10.48
N GLY A 186 -25.29 5.81 -10.58
CA GLY A 186 -24.86 4.40 -10.66
C GLY A 186 -24.37 3.78 -9.35
N LYS A 187 -24.52 4.46 -8.21
CA LYS A 187 -24.13 3.97 -6.89
C LYS A 187 -25.26 4.11 -5.88
N ASN A 188 -25.31 3.20 -4.92
CA ASN A 188 -26.20 3.35 -3.77
C ASN A 188 -25.62 4.38 -2.80
N PRO A 189 -26.36 5.43 -2.43
CA PRO A 189 -25.86 6.46 -1.53
C PRO A 189 -25.57 5.90 -0.14
N ILE A 190 -24.53 6.43 0.52
CA ILE A 190 -24.24 6.14 1.91
C ILE A 190 -25.21 6.95 2.76
N VAL A 191 -26.01 6.29 3.58
CA VAL A 191 -27.01 6.91 4.46
C VAL A 191 -26.56 7.04 5.90
N ALA A 192 -25.55 6.25 6.32
CA ALA A 192 -24.93 6.35 7.62
C ALA A 192 -23.50 5.83 7.57
N HIS A 193 -22.65 6.46 8.38
CA HIS A 193 -21.29 6.03 8.65
C HIS A 193 -21.24 5.79 10.17
N GLU A 194 -21.44 4.54 10.56
CA GLU A 194 -21.61 4.16 11.96
C GLU A 194 -20.32 3.54 12.50
N PHE A 195 -19.92 3.95 13.69
CA PHE A 195 -18.79 3.37 14.39
C PHE A 195 -19.21 2.13 15.17
N LEU A 196 -18.46 1.06 15.04
CA LEU A 196 -18.59 -0.20 15.80
C LEU A 196 -17.28 -0.45 16.55
N GLY A 197 -17.32 -0.42 17.85
CA GLY A 197 -16.15 -0.63 18.70
C GLY A 197 -16.36 -0.17 20.13
N ASP A 198 -15.33 -0.36 20.96
CA ASP A 198 -15.31 0.11 22.35
C ASP A 198 -15.19 1.64 22.41
N ASN A 199 -15.34 2.19 23.63
CA ASN A 199 -15.15 3.62 23.87
C ASN A 199 -13.74 4.07 23.48
N ILE A 200 -13.65 5.15 22.68
CA ILE A 200 -12.40 5.76 22.18
C ILE A 200 -12.05 7.07 22.91
N ASP A 201 -12.90 7.52 23.82
CA ASP A 201 -12.70 8.79 24.54
C ASP A 201 -11.32 8.83 25.22
N GLY A 202 -10.54 9.84 24.90
CA GLY A 202 -9.19 10.05 25.43
C GLY A 202 -8.10 9.11 24.90
N LYS A 203 -8.40 8.19 23.98
CA LYS A 203 -7.42 7.26 23.40
C LYS A 203 -6.70 7.83 22.19
N ASP A 204 -5.49 7.34 21.98
CA ASP A 204 -4.76 7.49 20.73
C ASP A 204 -5.29 6.49 19.69
N ILE A 205 -5.63 6.97 18.52
CA ILE A 205 -6.25 6.16 17.48
C ILE A 205 -5.28 6.02 16.31
N VAL A 206 -5.12 4.78 15.83
CA VAL A 206 -4.39 4.47 14.61
C VAL A 206 -5.38 3.96 13.57
N ILE A 207 -5.60 4.73 12.51
CA ILE A 207 -6.38 4.29 11.34
C ILE A 207 -5.43 3.54 10.42
N VAL A 208 -5.81 2.34 9.96
CA VAL A 208 -4.98 1.51 9.09
C VAL A 208 -5.71 1.19 7.81
N ASP A 209 -5.05 1.44 6.67
CA ASP A 209 -5.54 1.02 5.35
C ASP A 209 -4.36 0.68 4.42
N ASP A 210 -4.64 0.13 3.22
CA ASP A 210 -3.60 -0.15 2.23
C ASP A 210 -3.09 1.15 1.58
N MET A 211 -3.98 2.07 1.25
CA MET A 211 -3.60 3.28 0.54
C MET A 211 -4.43 4.52 0.88
N ILE A 212 -3.81 5.67 0.72
CA ILE A 212 -4.49 6.94 0.54
C ILE A 212 -4.54 7.22 -0.96
N SER A 213 -5.75 7.21 -1.56
CA SER A 213 -5.99 7.70 -2.93
C SER A 213 -6.25 9.21 -2.87
N SER A 214 -7.51 9.67 -3.00
CA SER A 214 -7.87 11.08 -2.79
C SER A 214 -7.88 11.50 -1.31
N GLY A 215 -8.02 10.54 -0.40
CA GLY A 215 -8.02 10.77 1.05
C GLY A 215 -9.37 11.15 1.67
N GLY A 216 -10.40 11.44 0.88
CA GLY A 216 -11.67 11.93 1.41
C GLY A 216 -12.32 11.05 2.47
N SER A 217 -12.40 9.74 2.25
CA SER A 217 -12.93 8.79 3.26
C SER A 217 -12.08 8.74 4.53
N MET A 218 -10.76 8.82 4.39
CA MET A 218 -9.82 8.79 5.51
C MET A 218 -9.96 10.03 6.39
N LEU A 219 -10.04 11.21 5.76
CA LEU A 219 -10.21 12.48 6.47
C LEU A 219 -11.59 12.59 7.16
N ASP A 220 -12.65 12.04 6.52
CA ASP A 220 -13.97 11.99 7.17
C ASP A 220 -13.97 11.05 8.39
N THR A 221 -13.32 9.89 8.28
CA THR A 221 -13.11 8.98 9.42
C THR A 221 -12.34 9.67 10.56
N ALA A 222 -11.25 10.37 10.23
CA ALA A 222 -10.44 11.08 11.22
C ALA A 222 -11.24 12.19 11.93
N ARG A 223 -12.05 12.97 11.18
CA ARG A 223 -12.94 13.99 11.72
C ARG A 223 -13.93 13.39 12.71
N GLN A 224 -14.63 12.31 12.35
CA GLN A 224 -15.60 11.65 13.21
C GLN A 224 -14.96 11.11 14.51
N LEU A 225 -13.76 10.56 14.44
CA LEU A 225 -13.01 10.09 15.60
C LEU A 225 -12.68 11.25 16.57
N LYS A 226 -12.31 12.41 16.04
CA LYS A 226 -12.10 13.62 16.88
C LYS A 226 -13.40 14.13 17.50
N GLU A 227 -14.53 14.06 16.78
CA GLU A 227 -15.86 14.38 17.33
C GLU A 227 -16.28 13.42 18.44
N MET A 228 -15.73 12.20 18.47
CA MET A 228 -15.89 11.20 19.53
C MET A 228 -14.83 11.33 20.65
N ASN A 229 -14.12 12.46 20.73
CA ASN A 229 -13.09 12.79 21.72
C ASN A 229 -11.84 11.91 21.66
N ALA A 230 -11.45 11.36 20.51
CA ALA A 230 -10.13 10.75 20.37
C ALA A 230 -9.03 11.77 20.75
N ARG A 231 -8.06 11.35 21.56
CA ARG A 231 -6.94 12.20 22.00
C ARG A 231 -6.10 12.63 20.79
N ARG A 232 -5.59 11.67 20.05
CA ARG A 232 -4.82 11.85 18.82
C ARG A 232 -5.29 10.87 17.76
N VAL A 233 -5.17 11.25 16.50
CA VAL A 233 -5.50 10.39 15.35
C VAL A 233 -4.29 10.30 14.44
N PHE A 234 -3.78 9.09 14.23
CA PHE A 234 -2.69 8.74 13.35
C PHE A 234 -3.23 7.94 12.17
N ILE A 235 -2.85 8.30 10.97
CA ILE A 235 -3.26 7.63 9.74
C ILE A 235 -2.05 6.85 9.21
N CYS A 236 -2.15 5.52 9.13
CA CYS A 236 -1.09 4.64 8.63
C CYS A 236 -1.57 3.91 7.38
N THR A 237 -0.94 4.18 6.25
CA THR A 237 -1.22 3.45 5.00
C THR A 237 0.07 3.03 4.32
N THR A 238 0.06 1.87 3.69
CA THR A 238 1.24 1.39 2.97
C THR A 238 1.58 2.33 1.82
N PHE A 239 0.57 2.83 1.10
CA PHE A 239 0.78 3.70 -0.05
C PHE A 239 0.10 5.06 0.12
N GLY A 240 0.89 6.13 -0.02
CA GLY A 240 0.39 7.51 -0.05
C GLY A 240 0.36 8.03 -1.48
N LEU A 241 -0.74 7.84 -2.20
CA LEU A 241 -0.84 8.29 -3.59
C LEU A 241 -1.23 9.76 -3.71
N PHE A 242 -2.05 10.26 -2.79
CA PHE A 242 -2.52 11.66 -2.72
C PHE A 242 -2.94 12.23 -4.08
N THR A 243 -3.81 11.50 -4.79
CA THR A 243 -4.18 11.78 -6.19
C THR A 243 -4.80 13.16 -6.43
N ASP A 244 -5.39 13.75 -5.40
CA ASP A 244 -6.02 15.08 -5.45
C ASP A 244 -5.14 16.16 -4.79
N GLY A 245 -3.85 15.83 -4.54
CA GLY A 245 -2.90 16.73 -3.90
C GLY A 245 -3.07 16.84 -2.39
N MET A 246 -2.42 17.83 -1.79
CA MET A 246 -2.29 17.94 -0.33
C MET A 246 -3.29 18.92 0.31
N ALA A 247 -4.01 19.72 -0.47
CA ALA A 247 -4.82 20.81 0.07
C ALA A 247 -5.88 20.35 1.10
N ALA A 248 -6.56 19.23 0.84
CA ALA A 248 -7.56 18.69 1.77
C ALA A 248 -6.92 18.19 3.08
N PHE A 249 -5.71 17.61 3.00
CA PHE A 249 -4.95 17.19 4.19
C PHE A 249 -4.42 18.39 4.98
N ASP A 250 -3.92 19.43 4.32
CA ASP A 250 -3.46 20.65 4.96
C ASP A 250 -4.62 21.30 5.74
N GLU A 251 -5.80 21.44 5.11
CA GLU A 251 -7.00 21.98 5.77
C GLU A 251 -7.48 21.12 6.95
N ALA A 252 -7.48 19.78 6.79
CA ALA A 252 -7.89 18.87 7.85
C ALA A 252 -6.93 18.91 9.05
N TYR A 253 -5.63 19.03 8.79
CA TYR A 253 -4.62 19.19 9.83
C TYR A 253 -4.79 20.52 10.59
N GLU A 254 -5.03 21.64 9.90
CA GLU A 254 -5.32 22.93 10.53
C GLU A 254 -6.58 22.88 11.41
N LYS A 255 -7.58 22.07 11.01
CA LYS A 255 -8.79 21.83 11.81
C LYS A 255 -8.59 20.82 12.96
N GLY A 256 -7.40 20.23 13.07
CA GLY A 256 -7.09 19.25 14.12
C GLY A 256 -7.80 17.91 13.97
N TRP A 257 -8.15 17.49 12.75
CA TRP A 257 -8.82 16.21 12.53
C TRP A 257 -7.89 15.01 12.66
N PHE A 258 -6.60 15.20 12.41
CA PHE A 258 -5.58 14.20 12.63
C PHE A 258 -4.27 14.84 13.11
N ASP A 259 -3.37 14.05 13.65
CA ASP A 259 -2.10 14.50 14.21
C ASP A 259 -0.91 14.14 13.29
N LYS A 260 -0.89 12.93 12.74
CA LYS A 260 0.15 12.49 11.79
C LYS A 260 -0.44 11.59 10.71
N VAL A 261 0.20 11.64 9.53
CA VAL A 261 0.02 10.71 8.42
C VAL A 261 1.33 9.99 8.19
N ILE A 262 1.29 8.68 8.19
CA ILE A 262 2.44 7.80 8.01
C ILE A 262 2.22 6.97 6.76
N THR A 263 3.12 7.06 5.78
CA THR A 263 3.14 6.17 4.63
C THR A 263 4.53 5.62 4.41
N THR A 264 4.65 4.56 3.63
CA THR A 264 5.96 4.00 3.31
C THR A 264 6.62 4.72 2.13
N ASN A 265 7.94 4.54 2.00
CA ASN A 265 8.72 4.97 0.84
C ASN A 265 8.78 3.91 -0.28
N LEU A 266 7.80 3.00 -0.34
CA LEU A 266 7.73 1.95 -1.36
C LEU A 266 7.29 2.44 -2.75
N THR A 267 6.67 3.62 -2.81
CA THR A 267 6.29 4.33 -4.03
C THR A 267 6.83 5.75 -4.00
N TYR A 268 6.92 6.36 -5.16
CA TYR A 268 7.34 7.76 -5.27
C TYR A 268 6.50 8.67 -4.39
N GLN A 269 7.17 9.52 -3.62
CA GLN A 269 6.54 10.53 -2.78
C GLN A 269 6.82 11.93 -3.35
N ILE A 270 5.79 12.73 -3.50
CA ILE A 270 5.94 14.10 -3.98
C ILE A 270 6.72 14.96 -2.96
N PRO A 271 7.64 15.82 -3.39
CA PRO A 271 8.44 16.65 -2.49
C PRO A 271 7.63 17.51 -1.52
N GLU A 272 6.45 17.97 -1.95
CA GLU A 272 5.54 18.74 -1.12
C GLU A 272 5.06 17.96 0.10
N LEU A 273 4.78 16.67 -0.03
CA LEU A 273 4.39 15.80 1.07
C LEU A 273 5.49 15.68 2.12
N LEU A 274 6.74 15.46 1.66
CA LEU A 274 7.89 15.27 2.55
C LEU A 274 8.18 16.51 3.42
N SER A 275 7.71 17.67 3.01
CA SER A 275 7.89 18.94 3.75
C SER A 275 6.80 19.20 4.80
N ARG A 276 5.72 18.40 4.86
CA ARG A 276 4.59 18.63 5.76
C ARG A 276 4.93 18.25 7.20
N PRO A 277 4.58 19.09 8.19
CA PRO A 277 4.88 18.82 9.61
C PRO A 277 4.11 17.63 10.19
N TYR A 278 3.03 17.24 9.54
CA TYR A 278 2.23 16.10 9.93
C TYR A 278 2.64 14.79 9.25
N TYR A 279 3.53 14.83 8.27
CA TYR A 279 3.95 13.64 7.53
C TYR A 279 5.12 12.94 8.18
N ILE A 280 5.07 11.62 8.21
CA ILE A 280 6.15 10.74 8.65
C ILE A 280 6.35 9.66 7.58
N GLU A 281 7.57 9.52 7.09
CA GLU A 281 7.94 8.43 6.19
C GLU A 281 8.35 7.19 7.01
N ALA A 282 7.72 6.05 6.73
CA ALA A 282 8.14 4.76 7.23
C ALA A 282 9.11 4.12 6.23
N ASP A 283 10.40 4.08 6.57
CA ASP A 283 11.44 3.56 5.70
C ASP A 283 11.39 2.03 5.59
N MET A 284 11.19 1.55 4.36
CA MET A 284 11.12 0.13 4.01
C MET A 284 12.42 -0.43 3.44
N SER A 285 13.45 0.38 3.24
CA SER A 285 14.67 0.01 2.52
C SER A 285 15.38 -1.19 3.14
N LYS A 286 15.55 -1.18 4.47
CA LYS A 286 16.19 -2.28 5.19
C LYS A 286 15.33 -3.55 5.16
N PHE A 287 14.01 -3.43 5.24
CA PHE A 287 13.09 -4.57 5.18
C PHE A 287 13.12 -5.21 3.80
N LEU A 288 13.06 -4.41 2.75
CA LEU A 288 13.16 -4.88 1.37
C LEU A 288 14.51 -5.56 1.08
N ALA A 289 15.62 -4.96 1.54
CA ALA A 289 16.94 -5.56 1.40
C ALA A 289 17.02 -6.93 2.10
N SER A 290 16.41 -7.07 3.28
CA SER A 290 16.35 -8.35 3.99
C SER A 290 15.54 -9.40 3.24
N ILE A 291 14.41 -9.03 2.61
CA ILE A 291 13.62 -9.93 1.77
C ILE A 291 14.47 -10.46 0.61
N ILE A 292 15.16 -9.58 -0.10
CA ILE A 292 16.05 -9.96 -1.21
C ILE A 292 17.15 -10.90 -0.74
N ASP A 293 17.78 -10.60 0.40
CA ASP A 293 18.85 -11.42 0.96
C ASP A 293 18.36 -12.83 1.31
N PHE A 294 17.23 -12.96 2.01
CA PHE A 294 16.65 -14.26 2.35
C PHE A 294 16.26 -15.08 1.12
N MET A 295 15.64 -14.42 0.12
CA MET A 295 15.27 -15.10 -1.12
C MET A 295 16.49 -15.55 -1.92
N ASN A 296 17.52 -14.72 -1.98
CA ASN A 296 18.75 -15.04 -2.69
C ASN A 296 19.52 -16.24 -2.07
N HIS A 297 19.38 -16.44 -0.76
CA HIS A 297 20.00 -17.54 -0.03
C HIS A 297 19.07 -18.73 0.22
N ASP A 298 17.87 -18.74 -0.35
CA ASP A 298 16.83 -19.77 -0.16
C ASP A 298 16.50 -20.02 1.34
N VAL A 299 16.53 -18.95 2.16
CA VAL A 299 16.23 -18.99 3.59
C VAL A 299 14.76 -18.69 3.86
N SER A 300 14.17 -19.36 4.84
CA SER A 300 12.78 -19.12 5.23
C SER A 300 12.57 -17.69 5.73
N MET A 301 11.54 -17.01 5.21
CA MET A 301 11.15 -15.66 5.61
C MET A 301 10.22 -15.61 6.84
N SER A 302 9.89 -16.75 7.45
CA SER A 302 8.96 -16.80 8.60
C SER A 302 9.37 -15.88 9.76
N ASN A 303 10.68 -15.74 10.02
CA ASN A 303 11.20 -14.83 11.06
C ASN A 303 11.08 -13.35 10.71
N VAL A 304 10.93 -13.01 9.42
CA VAL A 304 10.71 -11.64 8.95
C VAL A 304 9.23 -11.26 9.04
N LEU A 305 8.37 -12.27 8.89
CA LEU A 305 6.91 -12.13 8.87
C LEU A 305 6.28 -12.01 10.27
N THR A 306 7.05 -12.30 11.36
CA THR A 306 6.54 -12.22 12.74
C THR A 306 7.17 -11.05 13.51
N PRO A 307 6.68 -9.80 13.30
CA PRO A 307 7.25 -8.62 13.96
C PRO A 307 6.88 -8.50 15.45
N THR A 308 6.00 -9.36 15.97
CA THR A 308 5.40 -9.24 17.30
C THR A 308 6.44 -9.17 18.42
N GLU A 309 7.51 -9.95 18.36
CA GLU A 309 8.57 -9.92 19.36
C GLU A 309 9.40 -8.63 19.31
N LYS A 310 9.57 -8.07 18.11
CA LYS A 310 10.37 -6.84 17.90
C LYS A 310 9.64 -5.56 18.30
N ILE A 311 8.31 -5.59 18.36
CA ILE A 311 7.48 -4.43 18.74
C ILE A 311 7.27 -4.38 20.25
N ARG A 312 7.25 -5.54 20.91
CA ARG A 312 7.00 -5.64 22.36
C ARG A 312 8.25 -5.53 23.23
N THR A 313 9.45 -5.51 22.65
CA THR A 313 10.73 -5.25 23.30
C THR A 313 11.17 -3.82 23.14
#